data_44cb16b35b9f5fdf69b88cf81f3f8936
#
_entry.id   44cb16b35b9f5fdf69b88cf81f3f8936
#
_cell.length_a   1.000
_cell.length_b   1.000
_cell.length_c   1.000
_cell.angle_alpha   90.00
_cell.angle_beta   90.00
_cell.angle_gamma   90.00
#
_symmetry.space_group_name_H-M   'P 1'
#
loop_
_entity.id
_entity.type
_entity.pdbx_description
1 polymer ?
#
loop_
_entity_poly.entity_id
_entity_poly.type
_entity_poly.pdbx_seq_one_letter_code
_entity_poly.pdbx_strand_id
1 'polypeptide(L)'
;TDGNHSFPATYDFAIYPDLVDHEQEYYYDSNGNEIANLDKNIVATRYNILNLPDTVQFGNGNRIVNYYLSNGTKLGSVSRTYTTPLSVPLDGVTHSADPYVETTEWRNEGMHYKNGIEERVDIEDGYLQLDVNKTSGALNAIGYYAYICDHLGSIRQVCDAVTGDVVQSLEYYPSGLIFRSTNYDLQSNKYTGKELISMHGLNQYDSDARMQEFQIPHFTTRDPLCEEYYDISLYAYCANNPMRYVDPDGRFIGT
;
A
#
# COMPACT_ATOMS: atom_id res chain seq x y z
N THR A 1 8.62 31.80 -12.63
CA THR A 1 7.26 31.35 -12.89
C THR A 1 6.94 30.28 -11.87
N ASP A 2 6.27 30.71 -10.81
CA ASP A 2 5.95 29.90 -9.65
C ASP A 2 4.92 28.83 -10.06
N GLY A 3 5.41 27.61 -10.26
CA GLY A 3 4.55 26.46 -10.41
C GLY A 3 3.73 26.27 -9.13
N ASN A 4 2.44 26.41 -9.28
CA ASN A 4 1.47 26.22 -8.23
C ASN A 4 1.53 24.76 -7.74
N HIS A 5 2.35 24.51 -6.73
CA HIS A 5 2.48 23.20 -6.09
C HIS A 5 1.31 23.00 -5.13
N SER A 6 0.15 22.64 -5.68
CA SER A 6 -0.94 22.14 -4.86
C SER A 6 -0.55 20.75 -4.33
N PHE A 7 -0.52 20.59 -3.02
CA PHE A 7 -0.50 19.27 -2.41
C PHE A 7 -1.68 18.47 -2.98
N PRO A 8 -1.50 17.20 -3.34
CA PRO A 8 -2.64 16.37 -3.66
C PRO A 8 -3.60 16.40 -2.46
N ALA A 9 -4.87 16.66 -2.72
CA ALA A 9 -5.90 16.74 -1.67
C ALA A 9 -6.01 15.47 -0.79
N THR A 10 -5.38 14.37 -1.19
CA THR A 10 -5.30 13.09 -0.49
C THR A 10 -4.34 13.06 0.70
N TYR A 11 -3.55 14.11 0.95
CA TYR A 11 -2.56 14.16 2.04
C TYR A 11 -2.73 15.31 3.01
N ASP A 12 -3.85 16.01 2.92
CA ASP A 12 -4.25 16.87 4.01
C ASP A 12 -4.66 15.97 5.19
N PHE A 13 -4.03 16.13 6.34
CA PHE A 13 -4.42 15.47 7.60
C PHE A 13 -5.90 15.71 7.96
N ALA A 14 -6.55 16.64 7.27
CA ALA A 14 -7.96 16.95 7.38
C ALA A 14 -8.89 15.99 6.58
N ILE A 15 -8.37 15.03 5.81
CA ILE A 15 -9.18 14.16 4.93
C ILE A 15 -9.36 12.75 5.52
N TYR A 16 -9.35 12.58 6.81
CA TYR A 16 -10.02 11.41 7.37
C TYR A 16 -11.52 11.72 7.40
N PRO A 17 -12.34 10.92 6.70
CA PRO A 17 -13.79 11.18 6.63
C PRO A 17 -14.50 11.00 7.97
N ASP A 18 -13.81 10.48 8.96
CA ASP A 18 -14.33 10.31 10.30
C ASP A 18 -13.42 11.02 11.31
N LEU A 19 -13.79 12.29 11.61
CA LEU A 19 -13.23 13.04 12.74
C LEU A 19 -14.06 12.79 14.01
N VAL A 20 -14.80 11.70 14.09
CA VAL A 20 -15.50 11.30 15.29
C VAL A 20 -14.46 10.72 16.24
N ASP A 21 -14.25 11.41 17.35
CA ASP A 21 -13.42 10.94 18.46
C ASP A 21 -14.11 9.70 19.09
N HIS A 22 -13.59 8.51 18.79
CA HIS A 22 -14.05 7.27 19.37
C HIS A 22 -13.32 7.03 20.68
N GLU A 23 -14.00 6.51 21.69
CA GLU A 23 -13.36 6.14 22.97
C GLU A 23 -12.22 5.13 22.76
N GLN A 24 -12.35 4.26 21.73
CA GLN A 24 -11.33 3.33 21.29
C GLN A 24 -11.29 3.32 19.75
N GLU A 25 -10.14 3.61 19.18
CA GLU A 25 -9.94 3.75 17.74
C GLU A 25 -9.34 2.49 17.10
N TYR A 26 -8.49 1.78 17.85
CA TYR A 26 -7.76 0.61 17.39
C TYR A 26 -8.19 -0.64 18.16
N TYR A 27 -8.46 -1.72 17.44
CA TYR A 27 -8.82 -3.02 18.02
C TYR A 27 -7.84 -4.08 17.56
N TYR A 28 -7.49 -4.99 18.47
CA TYR A 28 -6.51 -6.06 18.21
C TYR A 28 -7.08 -7.42 18.56
N ASP A 29 -6.67 -8.46 17.82
CA ASP A 29 -6.98 -9.85 18.16
C ASP A 29 -6.04 -10.39 19.24
N SER A 30 -6.23 -11.67 19.62
CA SER A 30 -5.38 -12.33 20.61
C SER A 30 -3.93 -12.53 20.17
N ASN A 31 -3.66 -12.50 18.86
CA ASN A 31 -2.31 -12.57 18.29
C ASN A 31 -1.64 -11.18 18.27
N GLY A 32 -2.40 -10.11 18.56
CA GLY A 32 -1.96 -8.73 18.48
C GLY A 32 -2.00 -8.15 17.07
N ASN A 33 -2.81 -8.71 16.17
CA ASN A 33 -3.04 -8.12 14.85
C ASN A 33 -4.12 -7.04 14.96
N GLU A 34 -3.92 -5.90 14.30
CA GLU A 34 -4.90 -4.80 14.23
C GLU A 34 -6.10 -5.23 13.40
N ILE A 35 -7.23 -5.50 14.06
CA ILE A 35 -8.45 -5.97 13.40
C ILE A 35 -9.44 -4.86 13.05
N ALA A 36 -9.27 -3.66 13.58
CA ALA A 36 -10.00 -2.48 13.17
C ALA A 36 -9.20 -1.20 13.45
N ASN A 37 -9.43 -0.19 12.60
CA ASN A 37 -8.85 1.14 12.69
C ASN A 37 -9.92 2.14 12.27
N LEU A 38 -10.58 2.75 13.27
CA LEU A 38 -11.72 3.62 13.03
C LEU A 38 -11.32 4.97 12.45
N ASP A 39 -10.08 5.44 12.69
CA ASP A 39 -9.53 6.64 12.04
C ASP A 39 -9.55 6.53 10.52
N LYS A 40 -9.37 5.30 10.00
CA LYS A 40 -9.41 4.99 8.57
C LYS A 40 -10.74 4.41 8.11
N ASN A 41 -11.75 4.42 8.98
CA ASN A 41 -13.03 3.77 8.72
C ASN A 41 -12.89 2.28 8.39
N ILE A 42 -11.84 1.60 8.92
CA ILE A 42 -11.65 0.17 8.81
C ILE A 42 -12.39 -0.49 9.98
N VAL A 43 -13.46 -1.21 9.67
CA VAL A 43 -14.34 -1.85 10.68
C VAL A 43 -14.02 -3.32 10.92
N ALA A 44 -13.31 -3.97 9.97
CA ALA A 44 -12.80 -5.30 10.18
C ALA A 44 -11.58 -5.58 9.28
N THR A 45 -10.52 -6.16 9.87
CA THR A 45 -9.43 -6.80 9.14
C THR A 45 -9.39 -8.28 9.53
N ARG A 46 -9.38 -9.16 8.55
CA ARG A 46 -9.22 -10.61 8.74
C ARG A 46 -7.82 -11.01 8.34
N TYR A 47 -7.24 -11.92 9.09
CA TYR A 47 -5.89 -12.41 8.88
C TYR A 47 -5.90 -13.90 8.56
N ASN A 48 -5.01 -14.32 7.69
CA ASN A 48 -4.78 -15.73 7.40
C ASN A 48 -3.88 -16.37 8.49
N ILE A 49 -3.56 -17.65 8.32
CA ILE A 49 -2.71 -18.41 9.28
C ILE A 49 -1.27 -17.85 9.40
N LEU A 50 -0.82 -17.04 8.44
CA LEU A 50 0.50 -16.38 8.43
C LEU A 50 0.46 -14.98 9.06
N ASN A 51 -0.67 -14.58 9.68
CA ASN A 51 -0.94 -13.23 10.16
C ASN A 51 -0.83 -12.14 9.07
N LEU A 52 -1.11 -12.50 7.80
CA LEU A 52 -1.22 -11.54 6.69
C LEU A 52 -2.68 -11.14 6.49
N PRO A 53 -2.99 -9.85 6.24
CA PRO A 53 -4.36 -9.38 6.09
C PRO A 53 -4.97 -9.89 4.78
N ASP A 54 -5.88 -10.85 4.87
CA ASP A 54 -6.57 -11.40 3.70
C ASP A 54 -7.81 -10.60 3.31
N THR A 55 -8.43 -9.90 4.25
CA THR A 55 -9.63 -9.09 3.98
C THR A 55 -9.60 -7.82 4.81
N VAL A 56 -9.76 -6.66 4.18
CA VAL A 56 -9.96 -5.37 4.84
C VAL A 56 -11.32 -4.84 4.46
N GLN A 57 -12.18 -4.61 5.45
CA GLN A 57 -13.54 -4.12 5.30
C GLN A 57 -13.64 -2.69 5.83
N PHE A 58 -14.15 -1.79 5.02
CA PHE A 58 -14.44 -0.39 5.40
C PHE A 58 -15.91 -0.23 5.80
N GLY A 59 -16.17 0.73 6.70
CA GLY A 59 -17.51 1.01 7.21
C GLY A 59 -18.50 1.49 6.15
N ASN A 60 -18.01 2.07 5.04
CA ASN A 60 -18.81 2.47 3.88
C ASN A 60 -19.16 1.33 2.92
N GLY A 61 -18.80 0.08 3.25
CA GLY A 61 -19.03 -1.10 2.44
C GLY A 61 -17.86 -1.52 1.56
N ASN A 62 -16.96 -0.64 1.21
CA ASN A 62 -15.80 -0.95 0.38
C ASN A 62 -14.94 -2.04 1.02
N ARG A 63 -14.30 -2.87 0.19
CA ARG A 63 -13.55 -4.02 0.68
C ARG A 63 -12.35 -4.33 -0.21
N ILE A 64 -11.26 -4.75 0.43
CA ILE A 64 -10.07 -5.30 -0.25
C ILE A 64 -9.92 -6.76 0.21
N VAL A 65 -9.70 -7.66 -0.73
CA VAL A 65 -9.37 -9.07 -0.47
C VAL A 65 -8.01 -9.35 -1.09
N ASN A 66 -7.06 -9.79 -0.27
CA ASN A 66 -5.71 -10.13 -0.71
C ASN A 66 -5.55 -11.65 -0.84
N TYR A 67 -4.72 -12.05 -1.79
CA TYR A 67 -4.40 -13.44 -2.08
C TYR A 67 -2.90 -13.68 -1.94
N TYR A 68 -2.54 -14.73 -1.22
CA TYR A 68 -1.14 -15.06 -0.91
C TYR A 68 -0.83 -16.50 -1.27
N LEU A 69 0.43 -16.76 -1.62
CA LEU A 69 1.00 -18.10 -1.65
C LEU A 69 1.23 -18.61 -0.22
N SER A 70 1.45 -19.90 -0.06
CA SER A 70 1.74 -20.54 1.23
C SER A 70 3.01 -20.04 1.92
N ASN A 71 3.92 -19.42 1.17
CA ASN A 71 5.14 -18.79 1.69
C ASN A 71 4.95 -17.33 2.12
N GLY A 72 3.73 -16.78 1.98
CA GLY A 72 3.40 -15.39 2.29
C GLY A 72 3.55 -14.40 1.13
N THR A 73 4.05 -14.83 -0.02
CA THR A 73 4.15 -13.95 -1.20
C THR A 73 2.76 -13.53 -1.67
N LYS A 74 2.52 -12.23 -1.81
CA LYS A 74 1.26 -11.69 -2.32
C LYS A 74 1.13 -11.95 -3.81
N LEU A 75 0.06 -12.62 -4.20
CA LEU A 75 -0.31 -12.87 -5.60
C LEU A 75 -1.09 -11.72 -6.22
N GLY A 76 -1.88 -11.03 -5.41
CA GLY A 76 -2.71 -9.94 -5.88
C GLY A 76 -3.82 -9.59 -4.91
N SER A 77 -4.70 -8.72 -5.38
CA SER A 77 -5.86 -8.24 -4.61
C SER A 77 -7.08 -8.04 -5.49
N VAL A 78 -8.23 -8.12 -4.85
CA VAL A 78 -9.54 -7.79 -5.42
C VAL A 78 -10.16 -6.70 -4.56
N SER A 79 -10.36 -5.51 -5.14
CA SER A 79 -11.01 -4.38 -4.50
C SER A 79 -12.44 -4.25 -4.98
N ARG A 80 -13.38 -4.07 -4.05
CA ARG A 80 -14.79 -3.80 -4.32
C ARG A 80 -15.16 -2.43 -3.84
N THR A 81 -15.58 -1.57 -4.76
CA THR A 81 -16.10 -0.23 -4.51
C THR A 81 -17.60 -0.25 -4.67
N TYR A 82 -18.33 -0.10 -3.57
CA TYR A 82 -19.79 -0.06 -3.62
C TYR A 82 -20.27 1.28 -4.18
N THR A 83 -21.21 1.21 -5.12
CA THR A 83 -21.75 2.41 -5.80
C THR A 83 -22.75 3.17 -4.93
N THR A 84 -23.31 2.51 -3.92
CA THR A 84 -24.15 3.12 -2.89
C THR A 84 -23.47 2.90 -1.54
N PRO A 85 -23.18 3.95 -0.76
CA PRO A 85 -22.59 3.79 0.55
C PRO A 85 -23.44 2.90 1.45
N LEU A 86 -22.79 1.89 2.05
CA LEU A 86 -23.38 1.01 3.05
C LEU A 86 -22.92 1.48 4.44
N SER A 87 -23.62 1.03 5.48
CA SER A 87 -23.16 1.17 6.86
C SER A 87 -22.82 -0.21 7.39
N VAL A 88 -21.54 -0.51 7.50
CA VAL A 88 -21.03 -1.77 8.02
C VAL A 88 -20.61 -1.56 9.47
N PRO A 89 -21.16 -2.32 10.43
CA PRO A 89 -20.78 -2.18 11.82
C PRO A 89 -19.38 -2.73 12.08
N LEU A 90 -18.81 -2.37 13.23
CA LEU A 90 -17.57 -2.93 13.73
C LEU A 90 -17.61 -4.47 13.71
N ASP A 91 -16.53 -5.10 13.25
CA ASP A 91 -16.40 -6.55 13.02
C ASP A 91 -17.35 -7.13 11.97
N GLY A 92 -18.11 -6.27 11.26
CA GLY A 92 -18.99 -6.67 10.17
C GLY A 92 -18.24 -6.90 8.85
N VAL A 93 -18.87 -7.66 7.95
CA VAL A 93 -18.40 -7.85 6.56
C VAL A 93 -19.61 -7.74 5.63
N THR A 94 -19.44 -7.04 4.50
CA THR A 94 -20.50 -6.93 3.48
C THR A 94 -20.80 -8.26 2.82
N HIS A 95 -22.08 -8.53 2.62
CA HIS A 95 -22.60 -9.63 1.81
C HIS A 95 -23.12 -9.03 0.50
N SER A 96 -22.67 -9.57 -0.62
CA SER A 96 -22.74 -9.00 -1.97
C SER A 96 -24.13 -8.97 -2.62
N ALA A 97 -25.14 -8.34 -2.01
CA ALA A 97 -26.42 -8.08 -2.68
C ALA A 97 -26.45 -6.71 -3.38
N ASP A 98 -25.59 -5.78 -3.01
CA ASP A 98 -25.58 -4.41 -3.52
C ASP A 98 -24.60 -4.24 -4.68
N PRO A 99 -24.88 -3.34 -5.64
CA PRO A 99 -24.04 -3.15 -6.80
C PRO A 99 -22.67 -2.55 -6.42
N TYR A 100 -21.60 -3.16 -6.91
CA TYR A 100 -20.23 -2.70 -6.74
C TYR A 100 -19.45 -2.75 -8.05
N VAL A 101 -18.36 -1.99 -8.11
CA VAL A 101 -17.33 -2.11 -9.15
C VAL A 101 -16.18 -2.91 -8.56
N GLU A 102 -15.72 -3.92 -9.30
CA GLU A 102 -14.57 -4.73 -8.89
C GLU A 102 -13.34 -4.33 -9.68
N THR A 103 -12.23 -4.16 -9.00
CA THR A 103 -10.91 -3.96 -9.59
C THR A 103 -10.01 -5.09 -9.11
N THR A 104 -9.35 -5.77 -10.04
CA THR A 104 -8.42 -6.86 -9.74
C THR A 104 -7.00 -6.44 -10.09
N GLU A 105 -6.06 -6.74 -9.20
CA GLU A 105 -4.63 -6.54 -9.41
C GLU A 105 -3.91 -7.85 -9.09
N TRP A 106 -3.19 -8.39 -10.06
CA TRP A 106 -2.47 -9.65 -9.93
C TRP A 106 -1.01 -9.49 -10.33
N ARG A 107 -0.16 -10.35 -9.79
CA ARG A 107 1.29 -10.37 -10.05
C ARG A 107 1.77 -11.78 -10.35
N ASN A 108 2.63 -11.87 -11.33
CA ASN A 108 3.30 -13.11 -11.67
C ASN A 108 4.70 -12.81 -12.22
N GLU A 109 5.75 -13.20 -11.48
CA GLU A 109 7.16 -13.05 -11.89
C GLU A 109 7.52 -11.63 -12.40
N GLY A 110 7.09 -10.60 -11.65
CA GLY A 110 7.33 -9.19 -12.01
C GLY A 110 6.34 -8.59 -13.01
N MET A 111 5.48 -9.41 -13.62
CA MET A 111 4.38 -8.94 -14.45
C MET A 111 3.20 -8.53 -13.59
N HIS A 112 2.67 -7.33 -13.84
CA HIS A 112 1.48 -6.80 -13.19
C HIS A 112 0.30 -6.81 -14.15
N TYR A 113 -0.83 -7.26 -13.63
CA TYR A 113 -2.11 -7.33 -14.34
C TYR A 113 -3.14 -6.49 -13.60
N LYS A 114 -3.87 -5.67 -14.33
CA LYS A 114 -5.01 -4.93 -13.80
C LYS A 114 -6.26 -5.26 -14.60
N ASN A 115 -7.29 -5.73 -13.90
CA ASN A 115 -8.53 -6.20 -14.54
C ASN A 115 -8.30 -7.23 -15.66
N GLY A 116 -7.32 -8.12 -15.45
CA GLY A 116 -6.93 -9.16 -16.38
C GLY A 116 -6.11 -8.70 -17.59
N ILE A 117 -5.66 -7.43 -17.60
CA ILE A 117 -4.84 -6.87 -18.67
C ILE A 117 -3.42 -6.64 -18.10
N GLU A 118 -2.41 -7.05 -18.90
CA GLU A 118 -1.01 -6.78 -18.58
C GLU A 118 -0.76 -5.27 -18.61
N GLU A 119 -0.28 -4.72 -17.50
CA GLU A 119 -0.07 -3.28 -17.34
C GLU A 119 1.41 -2.91 -17.38
N ARG A 120 2.23 -3.66 -16.65
CA ARG A 120 3.67 -3.38 -16.56
C ARG A 120 4.48 -4.62 -16.21
N VAL A 121 5.78 -4.55 -16.49
CA VAL A 121 6.80 -5.50 -16.01
C VAL A 121 7.81 -4.77 -15.15
N ASP A 122 7.99 -5.21 -13.92
CA ASP A 122 9.06 -4.70 -13.05
C ASP A 122 10.41 -5.20 -13.54
N ILE A 123 11.40 -4.33 -13.52
CA ILE A 123 12.81 -4.62 -13.81
C ILE A 123 13.66 -4.08 -12.66
N GLU A 124 14.95 -4.42 -12.61
CA GLU A 124 15.83 -4.17 -11.47
C GLU A 124 15.75 -2.71 -10.95
N ASP A 125 15.82 -1.72 -11.85
CA ASP A 125 15.84 -0.29 -11.49
C ASP A 125 14.65 0.49 -12.07
N GLY A 126 13.48 -0.15 -12.22
CA GLY A 126 12.34 0.54 -12.81
C GLY A 126 11.25 -0.40 -13.30
N TYR A 127 10.60 -0.02 -14.40
CA TYR A 127 9.56 -0.84 -15.03
C TYR A 127 9.38 -0.52 -16.51
N LEU A 128 8.85 -1.50 -17.23
CA LEU A 128 8.32 -1.33 -18.59
C LEU A 128 6.81 -1.16 -18.51
N GLN A 129 6.30 -0.06 -19.05
CA GLN A 129 4.86 0.12 -19.24
C GLN A 129 4.42 -0.64 -20.49
N LEU A 130 3.34 -1.39 -20.38
CA LEU A 130 2.81 -2.20 -21.46
C LEU A 130 1.49 -1.62 -21.97
N ASP A 131 1.24 -1.81 -23.27
CA ASP A 131 -0.08 -1.64 -23.87
C ASP A 131 -0.44 -2.93 -24.63
N VAL A 132 -1.63 -3.43 -24.35
CA VAL A 132 -2.18 -4.58 -25.06
C VAL A 132 -2.92 -4.08 -26.29
N ASN A 133 -2.43 -4.40 -27.45
CA ASN A 133 -3.18 -4.14 -28.68
C ASN A 133 -4.46 -4.98 -28.70
N LYS A 134 -5.60 -4.36 -28.44
CA LYS A 134 -6.91 -5.01 -28.31
C LYS A 134 -7.35 -5.80 -29.56
N THR A 135 -6.75 -5.50 -30.72
CA THR A 135 -7.11 -6.17 -32.00
C THR A 135 -6.27 -7.42 -32.24
N SER A 136 -4.97 -7.39 -31.93
CA SER A 136 -4.03 -8.49 -32.18
C SER A 136 -3.69 -9.30 -30.95
N GLY A 137 -4.00 -8.80 -29.74
CA GLY A 137 -3.52 -9.37 -28.47
C GLY A 137 -2.01 -9.22 -28.24
N ALA A 138 -1.31 -8.47 -29.12
CA ALA A 138 0.13 -8.27 -28.98
C ALA A 138 0.44 -7.30 -27.84
N LEU A 139 1.40 -7.68 -27.00
CA LEU A 139 2.00 -6.81 -26.00
C LEU A 139 3.03 -5.90 -26.65
N ASN A 140 2.93 -4.60 -26.38
CA ASN A 140 3.91 -3.62 -26.81
C ASN A 140 4.42 -2.86 -25.58
N ALA A 141 5.73 -2.72 -25.42
CA ALA A 141 6.30 -1.79 -24.49
C ALA A 141 6.09 -0.37 -25.04
N ILE A 142 5.38 0.47 -24.30
CA ILE A 142 5.07 1.86 -24.68
C ILE A 142 5.88 2.87 -23.88
N GLY A 143 6.56 2.45 -22.81
CA GLY A 143 7.44 3.28 -22.00
C GLY A 143 8.43 2.45 -21.21
N TYR A 144 9.62 2.99 -21.03
CA TYR A 144 10.63 2.47 -20.13
C TYR A 144 10.93 3.53 -19.08
N TYR A 145 10.70 3.18 -17.82
CA TYR A 145 10.83 4.09 -16.71
C TYR A 145 11.89 3.60 -15.72
N ALA A 146 12.80 4.49 -15.36
CA ALA A 146 13.86 4.22 -14.38
C ALA A 146 13.58 4.90 -13.05
N TYR A 147 13.92 4.25 -11.95
CA TYR A 147 13.84 4.80 -10.60
C TYR A 147 15.13 5.49 -10.19
N ILE A 148 15.01 6.66 -9.57
CA ILE A 148 16.08 7.32 -8.83
C ILE A 148 15.72 7.23 -7.37
N CYS A 149 16.49 6.45 -6.62
CA CYS A 149 16.25 6.16 -5.22
C CYS A 149 17.22 6.92 -4.30
N ASP A 150 16.81 7.13 -3.05
CA ASP A 150 17.72 7.59 -1.99
C ASP A 150 18.49 6.41 -1.37
N HIS A 151 19.30 6.72 -0.34
CA HIS A 151 20.14 5.73 0.36
C HIS A 151 19.33 4.64 1.10
N LEU A 152 18.04 4.84 1.34
CA LEU A 152 17.14 3.85 1.95
C LEU A 152 16.39 3.01 0.90
N GLY A 153 16.61 3.27 -0.40
CA GLY A 153 15.86 2.64 -1.49
C GLY A 153 14.50 3.29 -1.77
N SER A 154 14.20 4.44 -1.16
CA SER A 154 12.94 5.16 -1.45
C SER A 154 13.00 5.80 -2.83
N ILE A 155 11.97 5.58 -3.64
CA ILE A 155 11.88 6.16 -4.99
C ILE A 155 11.61 7.65 -4.85
N ARG A 156 12.61 8.45 -5.25
CA ARG A 156 12.54 9.93 -5.21
C ARG A 156 12.07 10.50 -6.53
N GLN A 157 12.46 9.87 -7.64
CA GLN A 157 12.03 10.25 -8.97
C GLN A 157 11.81 9.02 -9.84
N VAL A 158 10.91 9.15 -10.80
CA VAL A 158 10.75 8.25 -11.92
C VAL A 158 11.05 9.04 -13.19
N CYS A 159 11.95 8.53 -13.99
CA CYS A 159 12.37 9.16 -15.24
C CYS A 159 11.97 8.29 -16.42
N ASP A 160 11.52 8.92 -17.51
CA ASP A 160 11.46 8.26 -18.80
C ASP A 160 12.92 7.95 -19.24
N ALA A 161 13.25 6.68 -19.37
CA ALA A 161 14.62 6.26 -19.67
C ALA A 161 15.07 6.55 -21.12
N VAL A 162 14.13 6.91 -21.99
CA VAL A 162 14.42 7.27 -23.38
C VAL A 162 14.74 8.77 -23.50
N THR A 163 13.91 9.62 -22.87
CA THR A 163 14.04 11.07 -22.97
C THR A 163 14.89 11.67 -21.83
N GLY A 164 14.98 10.99 -20.69
CA GLY A 164 15.59 11.50 -19.47
C GLY A 164 14.68 12.43 -18.67
N ASP A 165 13.45 12.65 -19.11
CA ASP A 165 12.53 13.55 -18.42
C ASP A 165 12.03 12.94 -17.10
N VAL A 166 11.96 13.76 -16.05
CA VAL A 166 11.34 13.36 -14.77
C VAL A 166 9.82 13.36 -14.94
N VAL A 167 9.21 12.18 -14.86
CA VAL A 167 7.75 11.99 -15.01
C VAL A 167 7.02 11.90 -13.68
N GLN A 168 7.73 11.55 -12.59
CA GLN A 168 7.19 11.57 -11.21
C GLN A 168 8.29 12.05 -10.26
N SER A 169 7.92 12.80 -9.23
CA SER A 169 8.78 13.12 -8.09
C SER A 169 8.04 12.89 -6.78
N LEU A 170 8.76 12.44 -5.76
CA LEU A 170 8.23 12.05 -4.46
C LEU A 170 9.14 12.55 -3.35
N GLU A 171 8.56 13.22 -2.36
CA GLU A 171 9.26 13.66 -1.17
C GLU A 171 8.56 13.10 0.07
N TYR A 172 9.36 12.51 1.00
CA TYR A 172 8.85 11.78 2.14
C TYR A 172 9.26 12.41 3.47
N TYR A 173 8.38 12.35 4.45
CA TYR A 173 8.76 12.38 5.85
C TYR A 173 9.53 11.11 6.22
N PRO A 174 10.28 11.11 7.34
CA PRO A 174 11.11 9.96 7.73
C PRO A 174 10.36 8.62 7.84
N SER A 175 9.06 8.64 8.10
CA SER A 175 8.20 7.43 8.21
C SER A 175 7.63 6.94 6.90
N GLY A 176 7.88 7.62 5.78
CA GLY A 176 7.33 7.27 4.48
C GLY A 176 6.07 8.03 4.08
N LEU A 177 5.53 8.90 4.95
CA LEU A 177 4.44 9.79 4.57
C LEU A 177 4.92 10.74 3.47
N ILE A 178 4.23 10.75 2.33
CA ILE A 178 4.55 11.62 1.20
C ILE A 178 3.99 13.02 1.48
N PHE A 179 4.84 14.03 1.54
CA PHE A 179 4.40 15.42 1.73
C PHE A 179 4.40 16.25 0.46
N ARG A 180 5.08 15.78 -0.60
CA ARG A 180 5.07 16.40 -1.93
C ARG A 180 5.22 15.36 -3.01
N SER A 181 4.43 15.47 -4.08
CA SER A 181 4.56 14.60 -5.25
C SER A 181 4.08 15.28 -6.52
N THR A 182 4.60 14.80 -7.66
CA THR A 182 4.01 14.99 -8.98
C THR A 182 3.59 13.63 -9.52
N ASN A 183 2.48 13.55 -10.28
CA ASN A 183 1.97 12.30 -10.86
C ASN A 183 1.91 11.13 -9.85
N TYR A 184 1.30 11.40 -8.69
CA TYR A 184 1.26 10.46 -7.56
C TYR A 184 0.85 9.03 -7.94
N ASP A 185 -0.16 8.89 -8.79
CA ASP A 185 -0.75 7.59 -9.17
C ASP A 185 0.00 6.88 -10.31
N LEU A 186 1.16 7.41 -10.77
CA LEU A 186 1.89 6.85 -11.89
C LEU A 186 2.30 5.38 -11.66
N GLN A 187 2.72 5.05 -10.45
CA GLN A 187 3.10 3.69 -10.04
C GLN A 187 2.95 3.55 -8.51
N SER A 188 2.88 2.31 -8.01
CA SER A 188 2.58 2.01 -6.59
C SER A 188 3.81 1.93 -5.69
N ASN A 189 5.01 1.61 -6.22
CA ASN A 189 6.21 1.48 -5.40
C ASN A 189 6.73 2.86 -4.99
N LYS A 190 6.96 3.06 -3.69
CA LYS A 190 7.27 4.39 -3.13
C LYS A 190 8.44 4.34 -2.14
N TYR A 191 8.13 4.55 -0.87
CA TYR A 191 9.09 4.58 0.24
C TYR A 191 9.77 3.21 0.41
N THR A 192 11.10 3.21 0.53
CA THR A 192 11.96 2.00 0.59
C THR A 192 11.66 0.97 -0.51
N GLY A 193 11.16 1.43 -1.68
CA GLY A 193 10.76 0.58 -2.79
C GLY A 193 9.48 -0.22 -2.56
N LYS A 194 8.82 -0.06 -1.42
CA LYS A 194 7.61 -0.82 -1.07
C LYS A 194 6.36 -0.29 -1.76
N GLU A 195 5.42 -1.20 -2.01
CA GLU A 195 4.13 -0.86 -2.57
C GLU A 195 3.27 -0.10 -1.58
N LEU A 196 2.80 1.07 -1.99
CA LEU A 196 1.77 1.81 -1.27
C LEU A 196 0.38 1.38 -1.74
N ILE A 197 -0.40 0.80 -0.86
CA ILE A 197 -1.80 0.45 -1.09
C ILE A 197 -2.65 1.62 -0.65
N SER A 198 -3.07 2.47 -1.59
CA SER A 198 -3.89 3.65 -1.33
C SER A 198 -5.40 3.41 -1.53
N MET A 199 -5.78 2.26 -2.05
CA MET A 199 -7.17 1.92 -2.36
C MET A 199 -8.08 2.09 -1.14
N HIS A 200 -9.21 2.77 -1.34
CA HIS A 200 -10.21 3.08 -0.30
C HIS A 200 -9.68 3.88 0.91
N GLY A 201 -8.50 4.50 0.79
CA GLY A 201 -7.87 5.21 1.90
C GLY A 201 -7.10 4.31 2.87
N LEU A 202 -6.80 3.06 2.50
CA LEU A 202 -6.00 2.16 3.32
C LEU A 202 -4.64 2.77 3.68
N ASN A 203 -3.94 3.36 2.69
CA ASN A 203 -2.71 4.12 2.88
C ASN A 203 -1.69 3.39 3.78
N GLN A 204 -1.31 2.19 3.39
CA GLN A 204 -0.32 1.35 4.07
C GLN A 204 0.72 0.85 3.08
N TYR A 205 1.97 0.72 3.53
CA TYR A 205 3.02 0.05 2.77
C TYR A 205 3.00 -1.45 3.01
N ASP A 206 3.08 -2.23 1.95
CA ASP A 206 3.24 -3.66 2.00
C ASP A 206 4.73 -4.00 2.18
N SER A 207 5.11 -4.39 3.40
CA SER A 207 6.48 -4.81 3.73
C SER A 207 6.60 -6.34 3.78
N ASP A 208 5.89 -7.04 2.93
CA ASP A 208 5.83 -8.50 2.77
C ASP A 208 5.24 -9.22 4.00
N ALA A 209 5.94 -9.28 5.13
CA ALA A 209 5.46 -9.94 6.34
C ALA A 209 4.49 -9.11 7.16
N ARG A 210 4.55 -7.78 7.03
CA ARG A 210 3.71 -6.84 7.80
C ARG A 210 3.27 -5.67 6.95
N MET A 211 2.10 -5.11 7.28
CA MET A 211 1.66 -3.83 6.72
C MET A 211 2.17 -2.69 7.60
N GLN A 212 2.84 -1.72 6.98
CA GLN A 212 3.34 -0.53 7.65
C GLN A 212 2.33 0.61 7.56
N GLU A 213 1.91 1.10 8.71
CA GLU A 213 1.21 2.37 8.84
C GLU A 213 2.24 3.49 8.92
N PHE A 214 2.15 4.48 8.05
CA PHE A 214 3.16 5.55 7.97
C PHE A 214 2.72 6.88 8.60
N GLN A 215 1.45 7.06 8.87
CA GLN A 215 0.92 8.28 9.49
C GLN A 215 1.23 8.30 10.99
N ILE A 216 0.97 7.17 11.65
CA ILE A 216 1.49 6.86 12.97
C ILE A 216 2.46 5.70 12.76
N PRO A 217 3.79 5.96 12.68
CA PRO A 217 4.76 4.99 12.16
C PRO A 217 4.81 3.71 13.00
N HIS A 218 4.11 2.68 12.58
CA HIS A 218 4.11 1.36 13.21
C HIS A 218 3.70 0.28 12.20
N PHE A 219 3.92 -0.97 12.56
CA PHE A 219 3.35 -2.11 11.85
C PHE A 219 1.98 -2.50 12.44
N THR A 220 1.07 -2.99 11.62
CA THR A 220 -0.28 -3.39 12.04
C THR A 220 -0.32 -4.75 12.76
N THR A 221 0.79 -5.50 12.72
CA THR A 221 0.94 -6.80 13.37
C THR A 221 2.24 -6.85 14.17
N ARG A 222 2.30 -7.78 15.13
CA ARG A 222 3.50 -8.02 15.93
C ARG A 222 4.64 -8.55 15.07
N ASP A 223 5.86 -8.18 15.43
CA ASP A 223 7.06 -8.67 14.77
C ASP A 223 7.17 -10.20 14.90
N PRO A 224 7.28 -10.96 13.79
CA PRO A 224 7.55 -12.39 13.86
C PRO A 224 8.86 -12.75 14.57
N LEU A 225 9.85 -11.83 14.59
CA LEU A 225 11.14 -11.97 15.25
C LEU A 225 11.21 -11.18 16.58
N CYS A 226 10.08 -10.86 17.18
CA CYS A 226 10.03 -10.03 18.40
C CYS A 226 10.85 -10.57 19.57
N GLU A 227 11.14 -11.88 19.59
CA GLU A 227 12.00 -12.49 20.62
C GLU A 227 13.49 -12.13 20.45
N GLU A 228 13.88 -11.54 19.32
CA GLU A 228 15.23 -11.05 19.07
C GLU A 228 15.42 -9.57 19.48
N TYR A 229 14.30 -8.85 19.72
CA TYR A 229 14.27 -7.39 19.93
C TYR A 229 13.54 -7.01 21.22
N TYR A 230 13.98 -7.53 22.38
CA TYR A 230 13.31 -7.34 23.69
C TYR A 230 13.15 -5.89 24.14
N ASP A 231 14.04 -5.00 23.69
CA ASP A 231 14.06 -3.59 24.10
C ASP A 231 13.24 -2.68 23.16
N ILE A 232 12.60 -3.24 22.15
CA ILE A 232 11.85 -2.50 21.12
C ILE A 232 10.39 -2.91 21.16
N SER A 233 9.47 -1.96 20.89
CA SER A 233 8.06 -2.28 20.74
C SER A 233 7.86 -3.30 19.62
N LEU A 234 6.98 -4.28 19.83
CA LEU A 234 6.65 -5.34 18.86
C LEU A 234 6.09 -4.79 17.55
N TYR A 235 5.64 -3.54 17.54
CA TYR A 235 5.04 -2.85 16.40
C TYR A 235 5.94 -1.77 15.82
N ALA A 236 7.11 -1.52 16.40
CA ALA A 236 7.98 -0.42 15.96
C ALA A 236 8.48 -0.64 14.53
N TYR A 237 8.36 0.38 13.70
CA TYR A 237 9.04 0.45 12.42
C TYR A 237 10.48 0.93 12.60
N CYS A 238 11.46 0.15 12.11
CA CYS A 238 12.88 0.50 12.11
C CYS A 238 13.40 0.99 13.48
N ALA A 239 12.99 0.36 14.60
CA ALA A 239 13.35 0.76 15.97
C ALA A 239 13.12 2.27 16.24
N ASN A 240 12.10 2.88 15.65
CA ASN A 240 11.80 4.32 15.68
C ASN A 240 12.92 5.21 15.10
N ASN A 241 13.81 4.67 14.27
CA ASN A 241 14.85 5.42 13.59
C ASN A 241 14.94 5.10 12.09
N PRO A 242 13.89 5.42 11.31
CA PRO A 242 13.78 5.09 9.89
C PRO A 242 14.72 5.88 8.98
N MET A 243 15.45 6.87 9.52
CA MET A 243 16.51 7.56 8.78
C MET A 243 17.83 6.79 8.75
N ARG A 244 17.98 5.83 9.64
CA ARG A 244 19.19 5.01 9.78
C ARG A 244 18.97 3.55 9.38
N TYR A 245 17.77 3.04 9.64
CA TYR A 245 17.44 1.65 9.47
C TYR A 245 16.38 1.48 8.39
N VAL A 246 16.40 0.32 7.76
CA VAL A 246 15.36 -0.17 6.85
C VAL A 246 14.84 -1.51 7.38
N ASP A 247 13.61 -1.84 7.02
CA ASP A 247 13.04 -3.17 7.25
C ASP A 247 12.65 -3.74 5.87
N PRO A 248 13.53 -4.54 5.24
CA PRO A 248 13.34 -4.97 3.86
C PRO A 248 12.18 -5.94 3.65
N ASP A 249 11.78 -6.69 4.66
CA ASP A 249 10.80 -7.78 4.55
C ASP A 249 9.72 -7.74 5.65
N GLY A 250 9.68 -6.71 6.45
CA GLY A 250 8.74 -6.58 7.56
C GLY A 250 9.07 -7.49 8.76
N ARG A 251 10.34 -7.93 8.90
CA ARG A 251 10.80 -8.82 9.99
C ARG A 251 12.13 -8.39 10.60
N PHE A 252 13.05 -7.92 9.75
CA PHE A 252 14.43 -7.69 10.13
C PHE A 252 14.82 -6.22 9.95
N ILE A 253 15.38 -5.63 11.02
CA ILE A 253 15.89 -4.26 10.98
C ILE A 253 17.34 -4.28 10.48
N GLY A 254 17.55 -3.78 9.26
CA GLY A 254 18.85 -3.65 8.60
C GLY A 254 19.41 -2.23 8.59
N THR A 255 20.66 -2.06 8.12
CA THR A 255 21.32 -0.75 7.92
C THR A 255 21.69 -0.56 6.46
#